data_31f5ba69c277923f6c7d0204fbb3b24e
#
_entry.id   31f5ba69c277923f6c7d0204fbb3b24e
#
_cell.length_a   1.000
_cell.length_b   1.000
_cell.length_c   1.000
_cell.angle_alpha   90.00
_cell.angle_beta   90.00
_cell.angle_gamma   90.00
#
_symmetry.space_group_name_H-M   'P 1'
#
loop_
_entity.id
_entity.type
_entity.pdbx_description
1 polymer ?
#
loop_
_entity_poly.entity_id
_entity_poly.type
_entity_poly.pdbx_seq_one_letter_code
_entity_poly.pdbx_strand_id
1 'polypeptide(L)'
;VMAKYHGKKYEQKALEYKTLYTNIKKEFQTRYINSDGTLAQDGQTTYLLALKLDLFPDTQSANKAIVHLDSLIKSNDNRLGTGFVGTAIINQTLSECGLSETAYNLLLQRKNPSWLYSVDQGATTIWERWNGYTYESGFHPQISMNSFNHYAYGAVLEWMFRYMAGINPD
;
A
#
# COMPACT_ATOMS: atom_id res chain seq x y z
N VAL A 1 4.89 21.69 -3.40
CA VAL A 1 6.17 21.56 -4.11
C VAL A 1 6.31 22.66 -5.16
N MET A 2 5.44 22.74 -6.19
CA MET A 2 5.54 23.74 -7.28
C MET A 2 5.66 25.18 -6.81
N ALA A 3 4.85 25.61 -5.83
CA ALA A 3 4.92 26.98 -5.29
C ALA A 3 6.28 27.27 -4.63
N LYS A 4 6.89 26.28 -3.96
CA LYS A 4 8.21 26.44 -3.32
C LYS A 4 9.33 26.72 -4.33
N TYR A 5 9.29 26.09 -5.51
CA TYR A 5 10.38 26.17 -6.48
C TYR A 5 10.11 27.18 -7.62
N HIS A 6 8.86 27.53 -7.89
CA HIS A 6 8.46 28.34 -9.02
C HIS A 6 7.82 29.70 -8.64
N GLY A 7 7.81 30.03 -7.32
CA GLY A 7 7.41 31.33 -6.79
C GLY A 7 5.92 31.66 -6.89
N LYS A 8 5.62 32.95 -6.77
CA LYS A 8 4.25 33.49 -6.59
C LYS A 8 3.23 33.02 -7.62
N LYS A 9 3.66 32.71 -8.84
CA LYS A 9 2.76 32.22 -9.90
C LYS A 9 1.93 30.99 -9.49
N TYR A 10 2.45 30.15 -8.59
CA TYR A 10 1.80 28.91 -8.14
C TYR A 10 1.21 28.98 -6.73
N GLU A 11 1.35 30.12 -6.03
CA GLU A 11 0.83 30.27 -4.66
C GLU A 11 -0.70 30.13 -4.61
N GLN A 12 -1.40 30.78 -5.53
CA GLN A 12 -2.86 30.68 -5.61
C GLN A 12 -3.29 29.23 -5.86
N LYS A 13 -2.61 28.53 -6.78
CA LYS A 13 -2.88 27.13 -7.11
C LYS A 13 -2.60 26.20 -5.93
N ALA A 14 -1.52 26.47 -5.18
CA ALA A 14 -1.19 25.73 -3.96
C ALA A 14 -2.28 25.89 -2.89
N LEU A 15 -2.83 27.11 -2.73
CA LEU A 15 -3.93 27.38 -1.80
C LEU A 15 -5.22 26.65 -2.22
N GLU A 16 -5.57 26.67 -3.50
CA GLU A 16 -6.71 25.92 -4.05
C GLU A 16 -6.60 24.42 -3.73
N TYR A 17 -5.46 23.80 -4.00
CA TYR A 17 -5.25 22.39 -3.71
C TYR A 17 -5.22 22.07 -2.20
N LYS A 18 -4.69 22.98 -1.37
CA LYS A 18 -4.75 22.84 0.08
C LYS A 18 -6.19 22.86 0.60
N THR A 19 -6.99 23.77 0.08
CA THR A 19 -8.42 23.87 0.44
C THR A 19 -9.17 22.62 -0.02
N LEU A 20 -8.92 22.15 -1.24
CA LEU A 20 -9.51 20.92 -1.77
C LEU A 20 -9.13 19.71 -0.90
N TYR A 21 -7.85 19.54 -0.55
CA TYR A 21 -7.39 18.47 0.35
C TYR A 21 -8.11 18.53 1.70
N THR A 22 -8.21 19.72 2.32
CA THR A 22 -8.88 19.89 3.61
C THR A 22 -10.36 19.47 3.55
N ASN A 23 -11.05 19.85 2.45
CA ASN A 23 -12.45 19.47 2.26
C ASN A 23 -12.61 17.96 2.03
N ILE A 24 -11.75 17.35 1.22
CA ILE A 24 -11.75 15.90 0.98
C ILE A 24 -11.48 15.16 2.30
N LYS A 25 -10.46 15.59 3.07
CA LYS A 25 -10.14 15.00 4.37
C LYS A 25 -11.33 15.04 5.33
N LYS A 26 -12.02 16.19 5.43
CA LYS A 26 -13.21 16.35 6.26
C LYS A 26 -14.36 15.43 5.84
N GLU A 27 -14.65 15.37 4.54
CA GLU A 27 -15.68 14.48 4.01
C GLU A 27 -15.34 13.00 4.22
N PHE A 28 -14.07 12.63 4.04
CA PHE A 28 -13.61 11.28 4.33
C PHE A 28 -13.85 10.91 5.80
N GLN A 29 -13.46 11.79 6.73
CA GLN A 29 -13.66 11.58 8.16
C GLN A 29 -15.12 11.40 8.53
N THR A 30 -16.00 12.20 7.92
CA THR A 30 -17.44 12.13 8.19
C THR A 30 -18.09 10.86 7.64
N ARG A 31 -17.64 10.38 6.47
CA ARG A 31 -18.31 9.27 5.76
C ARG A 31 -17.72 7.91 6.04
N TYR A 32 -16.41 7.83 6.33
CA TYR A 32 -15.68 6.58 6.35
C TYR A 32 -15.00 6.25 7.68
N ILE A 33 -14.98 7.15 8.65
CA ILE A 33 -14.49 6.87 10.00
C ILE A 33 -15.68 6.65 10.92
N ASN A 34 -15.78 5.46 11.50
CA ASN A 34 -16.78 5.08 12.47
C ASN A 34 -16.54 5.77 13.83
N SER A 35 -17.55 5.78 14.70
CA SER A 35 -17.45 6.39 16.04
C SER A 35 -16.40 5.75 16.95
N ASP A 36 -16.02 4.50 16.70
CA ASP A 36 -14.94 3.79 17.41
C ASP A 36 -13.55 4.05 16.83
N GLY A 37 -13.45 4.78 15.71
CA GLY A 37 -12.22 5.11 15.00
C GLY A 37 -11.80 4.09 13.95
N THR A 38 -12.57 3.02 13.73
CA THR A 38 -12.34 2.10 12.61
C THR A 38 -12.83 2.70 11.30
N LEU A 39 -12.40 2.11 10.17
CA LEU A 39 -12.91 2.52 8.86
C LEU A 39 -14.13 1.70 8.46
N ALA A 40 -15.06 2.31 7.74
CA ALA A 40 -16.29 1.69 7.25
C ALA A 40 -16.04 0.46 6.35
N GLN A 41 -14.89 0.41 5.71
CA GLN A 41 -14.39 -0.77 4.99
C GLN A 41 -13.13 -1.29 5.68
N ASP A 42 -13.24 -2.45 6.30
CA ASP A 42 -12.19 -3.07 7.09
C ASP A 42 -11.26 -3.91 6.21
N GLY A 43 -10.33 -3.24 5.52
CA GLY A 43 -9.39 -3.88 4.61
C GLY A 43 -8.01 -3.22 4.59
N GLN A 44 -6.97 -4.00 4.33
CA GLN A 44 -5.58 -3.51 4.31
C GLN A 44 -5.43 -2.25 3.43
N THR A 45 -5.94 -2.26 2.20
CA THR A 45 -5.82 -1.12 1.27
C THR A 45 -6.46 0.14 1.81
N THR A 46 -7.60 0.04 2.50
CA THR A 46 -8.34 1.20 3.04
C THR A 46 -7.53 1.90 4.12
N TYR A 47 -6.97 1.14 5.07
CA TYR A 47 -6.10 1.71 6.11
C TYR A 47 -4.80 2.27 5.56
N LEU A 48 -4.18 1.58 4.59
CA LEU A 48 -2.97 2.07 3.91
C LEU A 48 -3.18 3.42 3.25
N LEU A 49 -4.26 3.59 2.50
CA LEU A 49 -4.60 4.86 1.85
C LEU A 49 -4.89 5.96 2.88
N ALA A 50 -5.66 5.64 3.92
CA ALA A 50 -5.99 6.61 4.95
C ALA A 50 -4.74 7.10 5.73
N LEU A 51 -3.80 6.21 6.04
CA LEU A 51 -2.53 6.54 6.69
C LEU A 51 -1.61 7.31 5.74
N LYS A 52 -1.41 6.81 4.51
CA LYS A 52 -0.52 7.43 3.51
C LYS A 52 -0.94 8.85 3.14
N LEU A 53 -2.24 9.11 3.11
CA LEU A 53 -2.81 10.41 2.75
C LEU A 53 -3.15 11.29 3.97
N ASP A 54 -2.75 10.88 5.18
CA ASP A 54 -3.00 11.63 6.43
C ASP A 54 -4.49 11.99 6.62
N LEU A 55 -5.39 11.01 6.46
CA LEU A 55 -6.83 11.26 6.52
C LEU A 55 -7.43 11.15 7.92
N PHE A 56 -6.74 10.61 8.91
CA PHE A 56 -7.23 10.53 10.29
C PHE A 56 -7.28 11.92 10.94
N PRO A 57 -8.23 12.14 11.88
CA PRO A 57 -8.42 13.45 12.51
C PRO A 57 -7.25 13.87 13.40
N ASP A 58 -6.61 12.90 14.04
CA ASP A 58 -5.54 13.13 15.01
C ASP A 58 -4.58 11.93 15.09
N THR A 59 -3.47 12.12 15.78
CA THR A 59 -2.43 11.09 15.95
C THR A 59 -2.94 9.88 16.73
N GLN A 60 -3.86 10.05 17.67
CA GLN A 60 -4.39 8.93 18.46
C GLN A 60 -5.21 7.99 17.56
N SER A 61 -6.07 8.55 16.71
CA SER A 61 -6.84 7.79 15.72
C SER A 61 -5.94 7.11 14.70
N ALA A 62 -4.92 7.80 14.21
CA ALA A 62 -3.93 7.22 13.32
C ALA A 62 -3.18 6.05 13.97
N ASN A 63 -2.75 6.18 15.24
CA ASN A 63 -2.08 5.10 15.97
C ASN A 63 -2.99 3.87 16.17
N LYS A 64 -4.26 4.07 16.46
CA LYS A 64 -5.23 2.95 16.51
C LYS A 64 -5.33 2.24 15.16
N ALA A 65 -5.39 3.01 14.07
CA ALA A 65 -5.44 2.47 12.72
C ALA A 65 -4.17 1.68 12.35
N ILE A 66 -2.99 2.12 12.78
CA ILE A 66 -1.71 1.42 12.60
C ILE A 66 -1.75 0.06 13.30
N VAL A 67 -2.17 0.03 14.56
CA VAL A 67 -2.29 -1.22 15.34
C VAL A 67 -3.31 -2.17 14.70
N HIS A 68 -4.43 -1.63 14.23
CA HIS A 68 -5.45 -2.42 13.56
C HIS A 68 -4.97 -3.00 12.21
N LEU A 69 -4.30 -2.20 11.40
CA LEU A 69 -3.69 -2.64 10.14
C LEU A 69 -2.69 -3.78 10.36
N ASP A 70 -1.82 -3.66 11.37
CA ASP A 70 -0.86 -4.71 11.73
C ASP A 70 -1.59 -6.01 12.13
N SER A 71 -2.66 -5.89 12.92
CA SER A 71 -3.53 -7.01 13.29
C SER A 71 -4.20 -7.66 12.08
N LEU A 72 -4.73 -6.88 11.14
CA LEU A 72 -5.32 -7.40 9.89
C LEU A 72 -4.31 -8.19 9.05
N ILE A 73 -3.08 -7.72 8.97
CA ILE A 73 -2.03 -8.40 8.23
C ILE A 73 -1.65 -9.72 8.93
N LYS A 74 -1.44 -9.68 10.24
CA LYS A 74 -1.08 -10.86 11.04
C LYS A 74 -2.18 -11.91 11.06
N SER A 75 -3.44 -11.51 11.18
CA SER A 75 -4.59 -12.43 11.13
C SER A 75 -4.77 -13.08 9.76
N ASN A 76 -4.26 -12.46 8.69
CA ASN A 76 -4.17 -13.05 7.35
C ASN A 76 -2.86 -13.82 7.11
N ASP A 77 -2.22 -14.34 8.16
CA ASP A 77 -0.98 -15.13 8.08
C ASP A 77 0.17 -14.35 7.38
N ASN A 78 0.28 -13.05 7.64
CA ASN A 78 1.21 -12.13 6.97
C ASN A 78 1.15 -12.21 5.44
N ARG A 79 -0.05 -12.31 4.88
CA ARG A 79 -0.28 -12.29 3.43
C ARG A 79 -0.89 -10.98 2.96
N LEU A 80 -0.61 -10.66 1.71
CA LEU A 80 -1.20 -9.49 1.06
C LEU A 80 -2.72 -9.66 0.93
N GLY A 81 -3.47 -8.72 1.47
CA GLY A 81 -4.92 -8.56 1.24
C GLY A 81 -5.19 -7.35 0.33
N THR A 82 -4.26 -7.06 -0.58
CA THR A 82 -4.26 -5.85 -1.40
C THR A 82 -4.21 -6.18 -2.89
N GLY A 83 -4.87 -5.35 -3.70
CA GLY A 83 -4.64 -5.29 -5.14
C GLY A 83 -3.49 -4.33 -5.50
N PHE A 84 -3.39 -3.91 -6.77
CA PHE A 84 -2.28 -3.09 -7.27
C PHE A 84 -2.06 -1.80 -6.47
N VAL A 85 -3.13 -1.09 -6.12
CA VAL A 85 -3.05 0.18 -5.38
C VAL A 85 -2.45 -0.01 -4.00
N GLY A 86 -2.97 -0.96 -3.21
CA GLY A 86 -2.48 -1.22 -1.86
C GLY A 86 -1.09 -1.84 -1.86
N THR A 87 -0.81 -2.79 -2.76
CA THR A 87 0.50 -3.44 -2.85
C THR A 87 1.61 -2.45 -3.20
N ALA A 88 1.31 -1.42 -4.01
CA ALA A 88 2.30 -0.40 -4.36
C ALA A 88 2.78 0.44 -3.18
N ILE A 89 2.00 0.55 -2.10
CA ILE A 89 2.31 1.43 -0.96
C ILE A 89 2.49 0.69 0.37
N ILE A 90 2.12 -0.60 0.47
CA ILE A 90 2.03 -1.30 1.76
C ILE A 90 3.35 -1.32 2.52
N ASN A 91 4.44 -1.82 1.92
CA ASN A 91 5.72 -1.96 2.62
C ASN A 91 6.28 -0.61 3.06
N GLN A 92 6.17 0.41 2.19
CA GLN A 92 6.61 1.77 2.50
C GLN A 92 5.79 2.37 3.63
N THR A 93 4.45 2.31 3.56
CA THR A 93 3.57 2.85 4.61
C THR A 93 3.79 2.15 5.94
N LEU A 94 3.94 0.82 5.94
CA LEU A 94 4.26 0.07 7.17
C LEU A 94 5.56 0.55 7.79
N SER A 95 6.62 0.73 7.01
CA SER A 95 7.91 1.22 7.53
C SER A 95 7.82 2.67 8.03
N GLU A 96 7.09 3.55 7.34
CA GLU A 96 6.79 4.92 7.79
C GLU A 96 6.02 4.95 9.12
N CYS A 97 5.20 3.92 9.37
CA CYS A 97 4.44 3.74 10.61
C CYS A 97 5.20 2.97 11.71
N GLY A 98 6.47 2.63 11.52
CA GLY A 98 7.27 1.88 12.49
C GLY A 98 7.06 0.36 12.47
N LEU A 99 6.34 -0.18 11.48
CA LEU A 99 6.02 -1.59 11.31
C LEU A 99 6.95 -2.28 10.30
N SER A 100 8.24 -1.98 10.34
CA SER A 100 9.21 -2.54 9.39
C SER A 100 9.29 -4.06 9.46
N GLU A 101 9.16 -4.67 10.64
CA GLU A 101 9.13 -6.13 10.80
C GLU A 101 7.97 -6.75 10.01
N THR A 102 6.77 -6.17 10.10
CA THR A 102 5.60 -6.62 9.35
C THR A 102 5.82 -6.46 7.84
N ALA A 103 6.48 -5.37 7.40
CA ALA A 103 6.83 -5.16 6.00
C ALA A 103 7.80 -6.24 5.48
N TYR A 104 8.82 -6.63 6.28
CA TYR A 104 9.71 -7.74 5.95
C TYR A 104 8.98 -9.09 5.93
N ASN A 105 8.08 -9.35 6.88
CA ASN A 105 7.30 -10.58 6.91
C ASN A 105 6.41 -10.74 5.67
N LEU A 106 5.83 -9.64 5.16
CA LEU A 106 5.09 -9.64 3.89
C LEU A 106 5.99 -9.95 2.69
N LEU A 107 7.19 -9.34 2.62
CA LEU A 107 8.13 -9.60 1.53
C LEU A 107 8.61 -11.06 1.52
N LEU A 108 8.89 -11.61 2.70
CA LEU A 108 9.43 -12.97 2.86
C LEU A 108 8.35 -14.07 2.89
N GLN A 109 7.08 -13.70 2.82
CA GLN A 109 5.97 -14.65 2.76
C GLN A 109 6.04 -15.49 1.48
N ARG A 110 5.82 -16.82 1.61
CA ARG A 110 5.85 -17.79 0.49
C ARG A 110 4.50 -18.38 0.13
N LYS A 111 3.45 -18.10 0.93
CA LYS A 111 2.09 -18.54 0.62
C LYS A 111 1.38 -17.52 -0.26
N ASN A 112 0.56 -17.95 -1.19
CA ASN A 112 -0.29 -17.10 -2.02
C ASN A 112 -1.29 -16.28 -1.15
N PRO A 113 -1.43 -14.98 -1.38
CA PRO A 113 -0.72 -14.10 -2.32
C PRO A 113 0.57 -13.52 -1.72
N SER A 114 1.68 -13.63 -2.42
CA SER A 114 2.97 -13.01 -2.05
C SER A 114 3.96 -13.02 -3.22
N TRP A 115 5.01 -12.19 -3.15
CA TRP A 115 6.08 -12.14 -4.17
C TRP A 115 6.82 -13.47 -4.28
N LEU A 116 7.25 -14.04 -3.15
CA LEU A 116 8.03 -15.29 -3.17
C LEU A 116 7.18 -16.50 -3.58
N TYR A 117 5.85 -16.46 -3.41
CA TYR A 117 5.00 -17.50 -3.97
C TYR A 117 5.16 -17.60 -5.50
N SER A 118 5.08 -16.47 -6.21
CA SER A 118 5.26 -16.45 -7.67
C SER A 118 6.67 -16.92 -8.05
N VAL A 119 7.70 -16.51 -7.30
CA VAL A 119 9.09 -16.98 -7.49
C VAL A 119 9.19 -18.50 -7.32
N ASP A 120 8.57 -19.06 -6.29
CA ASP A 120 8.52 -20.49 -6.03
C ASP A 120 7.77 -21.27 -7.14
N GLN A 121 6.89 -20.60 -7.89
CA GLN A 121 6.23 -21.14 -9.09
C GLN A 121 7.02 -20.89 -10.39
N GLY A 122 8.28 -20.46 -10.29
CA GLY A 122 9.19 -20.27 -11.43
C GLY A 122 9.13 -18.90 -12.10
N ALA A 123 8.55 -17.88 -11.44
CA ALA A 123 8.52 -16.53 -11.99
C ALA A 123 9.93 -15.94 -12.09
N THR A 124 10.27 -15.43 -13.26
CA THR A 124 11.49 -14.65 -13.55
C THR A 124 11.17 -13.17 -13.85
N THR A 125 9.90 -12.84 -13.90
CA THR A 125 9.35 -11.51 -14.15
C THR A 125 8.26 -11.24 -13.13
N ILE A 126 7.80 -9.98 -13.03
CA ILE A 126 6.63 -9.64 -12.22
C ILE A 126 5.36 -10.04 -12.96
N TRP A 127 4.54 -10.88 -12.34
CA TRP A 127 3.26 -11.33 -12.88
C TRP A 127 2.13 -10.40 -12.45
N GLU A 128 1.10 -10.28 -13.28
CA GLU A 128 -0.12 -9.54 -13.00
C GLU A 128 -0.96 -10.20 -11.90
N ARG A 129 -0.87 -11.52 -11.79
CA ARG A 129 -1.57 -12.36 -10.82
C ARG A 129 -0.57 -13.23 -10.09
N TRP A 130 -0.64 -13.29 -8.77
CA TRP A 130 0.29 -14.07 -7.94
C TRP A 130 0.34 -15.55 -8.32
N ASN A 131 -0.81 -16.15 -8.66
CA ASN A 131 -0.99 -17.54 -9.10
C ASN A 131 -1.31 -17.66 -10.60
N GLY A 132 -0.71 -16.81 -11.42
CA GLY A 132 -0.90 -16.84 -12.88
C GLY A 132 -0.51 -18.16 -13.52
N TYR A 133 0.46 -18.84 -12.93
CA TYR A 133 0.89 -20.20 -13.22
C TYR A 133 1.24 -20.92 -11.90
N THR A 134 1.00 -22.24 -11.85
CA THR A 134 1.50 -23.11 -10.79
C THR A 134 2.04 -24.40 -11.38
N TYR A 135 3.04 -25.01 -10.75
CA TYR A 135 3.55 -26.32 -11.18
C TYR A 135 2.49 -27.43 -11.09
N GLU A 136 1.52 -27.30 -10.18
CA GLU A 136 0.46 -28.28 -9.97
C GLU A 136 -0.64 -28.18 -11.04
N SER A 137 -1.11 -26.95 -11.33
CA SER A 137 -2.32 -26.72 -12.13
C SER A 137 -2.06 -26.09 -13.50
N GLY A 138 -0.80 -25.69 -13.80
CA GLY A 138 -0.47 -24.98 -15.03
C GLY A 138 -0.95 -23.53 -15.02
N PHE A 139 -1.31 -23.00 -16.19
CA PHE A 139 -1.80 -21.64 -16.34
C PHE A 139 -3.16 -21.42 -15.70
N HIS A 140 -3.34 -20.27 -15.07
CA HIS A 140 -4.62 -19.88 -14.49
C HIS A 140 -5.72 -19.83 -15.57
N PRO A 141 -6.92 -20.42 -15.33
CA PRO A 141 -7.96 -20.53 -16.37
C PRO A 141 -8.53 -19.17 -16.83
N GLN A 142 -8.48 -18.15 -15.99
CA GLN A 142 -8.84 -16.79 -16.37
C GLN A 142 -7.67 -16.15 -17.13
N ILE A 143 -7.72 -16.14 -18.44
CA ILE A 143 -6.69 -15.60 -19.32
C ILE A 143 -6.65 -14.06 -19.36
N SER A 144 -7.77 -13.40 -19.12
CA SER A 144 -7.80 -11.94 -18.89
C SER A 144 -7.13 -11.61 -17.56
N MET A 145 -6.33 -10.57 -17.49
CA MET A 145 -5.56 -10.20 -16.30
C MET A 145 -4.58 -11.30 -15.85
N ASN A 146 -3.87 -11.91 -16.77
CA ASN A 146 -2.86 -12.92 -16.49
C ASN A 146 -1.57 -12.69 -17.31
N SER A 147 -1.11 -11.46 -17.38
CA SER A 147 0.18 -11.11 -17.98
C SER A 147 1.33 -11.62 -17.12
N PHE A 148 2.34 -12.19 -17.76
CA PHE A 148 3.59 -12.62 -17.12
C PHE A 148 4.69 -11.54 -17.17
N ASN A 149 4.35 -10.34 -17.62
CA ASN A 149 5.23 -9.19 -17.64
C ASN A 149 4.45 -7.91 -17.30
N HIS A 150 4.10 -7.76 -16.01
CA HIS A 150 3.25 -6.68 -15.51
C HIS A 150 3.95 -5.96 -14.35
N TYR A 151 4.13 -4.65 -14.44
CA TYR A 151 4.99 -3.87 -13.52
C TYR A 151 4.43 -3.66 -12.11
N ALA A 152 3.12 -3.71 -11.91
CA ALA A 152 2.47 -3.12 -10.72
C ALA A 152 3.00 -3.66 -9.39
N TYR A 153 3.15 -4.98 -9.25
CA TYR A 153 3.67 -5.56 -8.01
C TYR A 153 5.18 -5.39 -7.83
N GLY A 154 5.89 -4.95 -8.87
CA GLY A 154 7.30 -4.58 -8.81
C GLY A 154 7.56 -3.25 -8.07
N ALA A 155 6.52 -2.50 -7.72
CA ALA A 155 6.63 -1.28 -6.91
C ALA A 155 7.32 -1.52 -5.55
N VAL A 156 7.34 -2.74 -5.03
CA VAL A 156 8.08 -3.10 -3.81
C VAL A 156 9.58 -2.80 -3.90
N LEU A 157 10.13 -2.72 -5.11
CA LEU A 157 11.55 -2.42 -5.34
C LEU A 157 11.93 -1.03 -4.81
N GLU A 158 11.04 -0.01 -4.90
CA GLU A 158 11.29 1.29 -4.30
C GLU A 158 11.49 1.18 -2.78
N TRP A 159 10.65 0.39 -2.09
CA TRP A 159 10.81 0.14 -0.67
C TRP A 159 12.13 -0.59 -0.36
N MET A 160 12.52 -1.56 -1.18
CA MET A 160 13.79 -2.27 -1.02
C MET A 160 14.99 -1.32 -1.12
N PHE A 161 15.00 -0.39 -2.07
CA PHE A 161 16.05 0.63 -2.15
C PHE A 161 16.04 1.57 -0.96
N ARG A 162 14.88 2.09 -0.56
CA ARG A 162 14.77 3.14 0.45
C ARG A 162 14.96 2.62 1.89
N TYR A 163 14.35 1.49 2.22
CA TYR A 163 14.28 1.00 3.59
C TYR A 163 15.21 -0.19 3.87
N MET A 164 15.50 -1.03 2.88
CA MET A 164 16.45 -2.13 3.06
C MET A 164 17.89 -1.68 2.78
N ALA A 165 18.11 -0.95 1.67
CA ALA A 165 19.44 -0.49 1.27
C ALA A 165 19.78 0.92 1.77
N GLY A 166 18.81 1.68 2.30
CA GLY A 166 19.02 3.05 2.80
C GLY A 166 19.30 4.09 1.71
N ILE A 167 18.98 3.80 0.45
CA ILE A 167 19.21 4.67 -0.68
C ILE A 167 17.96 5.53 -0.91
N ASN A 168 18.03 6.80 -0.57
CA ASN A 168 16.95 7.75 -0.77
C ASN A 168 17.37 8.82 -1.79
N PRO A 169 16.43 9.32 -2.62
CA PRO A 169 16.68 10.49 -3.45
C PRO A 169 16.87 11.72 -2.58
N ASP A 170 17.74 12.63 -3.00
CA ASP A 170 18.01 13.94 -2.37
C ASP A 170 16.79 14.88 -2.45
#